data_7ec4756a64f02fe71685a0d45ef6e1e4
#
_entry.id   7ec4756a64f02fe71685a0d45ef6e1e4
#
_cell.length_a   1.000
_cell.length_b   1.000
_cell.length_c   1.000
_cell.angle_alpha   90.00
_cell.angle_beta   90.00
_cell.angle_gamma   90.00
#
_symmetry.space_group_name_H-M   'P 1'
#
loop_
_entity.id
_entity.type
_entity.pdbx_description
1 polymer ?
#
loop_
_entity_poly.entity_id
_entity_poly.type
_entity_poly.pdbx_seq_one_letter_code
_entity_poly.pdbx_strand_id
1 'polypeptide(L)'
;MIIDNVVEEDIVVEIKTMTRIYAKEVIEMMRVFYASPAVHTNGSEEIFLNDVENCINDNPYLEGYVFVENDVVLGYAMLAKSFSTEFGKPCIWVEDLYLRPEYRGKNIATEFFIFLEEKYTNVIFRLEVEEENKRAVYVYRKNGFEVLPYMEMKKEK
;
A
#
# COMPACT_ATOMS: atom_id res chain seq x y z
N MET A 1 -25.21 -9.65 -36.37
CA MET A 1 -23.92 -9.63 -35.66
C MET A 1 -24.21 -9.09 -34.26
N ILE A 2 -24.31 -9.96 -33.29
CA ILE A 2 -24.54 -9.57 -31.90
C ILE A 2 -23.16 -9.21 -31.33
N ILE A 3 -22.95 -7.94 -31.04
CA ILE A 3 -21.80 -7.50 -30.27
C ILE A 3 -22.16 -7.75 -28.82
N ASP A 4 -21.60 -8.79 -28.21
CA ASP A 4 -21.66 -8.97 -26.78
C ASP A 4 -20.97 -7.75 -26.13
N ASN A 5 -21.77 -6.82 -25.65
CA ASN A 5 -21.32 -5.83 -24.69
C ASN A 5 -21.01 -6.60 -23.42
N VAL A 6 -19.76 -7.03 -23.26
CA VAL A 6 -19.22 -7.38 -21.96
C VAL A 6 -19.19 -6.06 -21.17
N VAL A 7 -20.20 -5.82 -20.39
CA VAL A 7 -20.16 -4.81 -19.34
C VAL A 7 -19.11 -5.38 -18.37
N GLU A 8 -17.91 -4.80 -18.34
CA GLU A 8 -17.00 -5.03 -17.22
C GLU A 8 -17.77 -4.60 -15.97
N GLU A 9 -18.17 -5.58 -15.16
CA GLU A 9 -18.74 -5.28 -13.86
C GLU A 9 -17.69 -4.47 -13.10
N ASP A 10 -18.04 -3.26 -12.68
CA ASP A 10 -17.19 -2.43 -11.86
C ASP A 10 -16.83 -3.24 -10.60
N ILE A 11 -15.53 -3.48 -10.40
CA ILE A 11 -15.03 -4.18 -9.22
C ILE A 11 -15.34 -3.32 -8.01
N VAL A 12 -16.23 -3.78 -7.14
CA VAL A 12 -16.51 -3.13 -5.86
C VAL A 12 -15.52 -3.67 -4.83
N VAL A 13 -14.48 -2.87 -4.55
CA VAL A 13 -13.43 -3.22 -3.58
C VAL A 13 -13.77 -2.64 -2.22
N GLU A 14 -13.76 -3.48 -1.20
CA GLU A 14 -13.83 -3.06 0.19
C GLU A 14 -12.42 -2.86 0.76
N ILE A 15 -12.16 -1.70 1.36
CA ILE A 15 -10.95 -1.43 2.12
C ILE A 15 -11.23 -1.78 3.57
N LYS A 16 -10.60 -2.84 4.06
CA LYS A 16 -10.80 -3.34 5.42
C LYS A 16 -9.53 -3.21 6.25
N THR A 17 -9.68 -2.94 7.54
CA THR A 17 -8.56 -3.03 8.49
C THR A 17 -8.00 -4.46 8.48
N MET A 18 -6.68 -4.57 8.46
CA MET A 18 -5.99 -5.85 8.54
C MET A 18 -6.27 -6.51 9.89
N THR A 19 -6.72 -7.75 9.85
CA THR A 19 -6.99 -8.57 11.01
C THR A 19 -6.33 -9.94 10.87
N ARG A 20 -6.35 -10.74 11.92
CA ARG A 20 -5.70 -12.05 11.92
C ARG A 20 -6.21 -13.00 10.86
N ILE A 21 -7.47 -12.88 10.44
CA ILE A 21 -8.03 -13.72 9.38
C ILE A 21 -7.35 -13.52 8.02
N TYR A 22 -6.73 -12.36 7.79
CA TYR A 22 -6.02 -12.04 6.54
C TYR A 22 -4.51 -12.28 6.62
N ALA A 23 -3.98 -12.61 7.79
CA ALA A 23 -2.54 -12.67 8.04
C ALA A 23 -1.81 -13.61 7.06
N LYS A 24 -2.38 -14.76 6.77
CA LYS A 24 -1.79 -15.74 5.84
C LYS A 24 -1.65 -15.18 4.43
N GLU A 25 -2.74 -14.62 3.88
CA GLU A 25 -2.75 -14.05 2.54
C GLU A 25 -1.82 -12.84 2.42
N VAL A 26 -1.77 -11.99 3.46
CA VAL A 26 -0.86 -10.83 3.50
C VAL A 26 0.59 -11.29 3.46
N ILE A 27 0.98 -12.27 4.29
CA ILE A 27 2.35 -12.79 4.31
C ILE A 27 2.71 -13.43 2.96
N GLU A 28 1.79 -14.17 2.33
CA GLU A 28 2.00 -14.71 0.98
C GLU A 28 2.25 -13.60 -0.06
N MET A 29 1.49 -12.51 0.01
CA MET A 29 1.70 -11.34 -0.85
C MET A 29 3.01 -10.61 -0.55
N MET A 30 3.41 -10.49 0.72
CA MET A 30 4.69 -9.90 1.12
C MET A 30 5.87 -10.68 0.55
N ARG A 31 5.83 -12.01 0.56
CA ARG A 31 6.88 -12.84 -0.07
C ARG A 31 7.07 -12.50 -1.54
N VAL A 32 5.99 -12.33 -2.27
CA VAL A 32 6.04 -11.96 -3.70
C VAL A 32 6.55 -10.53 -3.88
N PHE A 33 6.02 -9.59 -3.11
CA PHE A 33 6.37 -8.17 -3.19
C PHE A 33 7.85 -7.92 -2.88
N TYR A 34 8.34 -8.45 -1.77
CA TYR A 34 9.73 -8.27 -1.33
C TYR A 34 10.76 -9.06 -2.16
N ALA A 35 10.33 -10.06 -2.92
CA ALA A 35 11.16 -10.74 -3.92
C ALA A 35 11.19 -10.02 -5.28
N SER A 36 10.37 -8.98 -5.46
CA SER A 36 10.28 -8.21 -6.71
C SER A 36 11.30 -7.07 -6.77
N PRO A 37 11.57 -6.50 -7.96
CA PRO A 37 12.42 -5.32 -8.11
C PRO A 37 11.90 -4.04 -7.44
N ALA A 38 10.67 -4.04 -6.94
CA ALA A 38 10.07 -2.90 -6.26
C ALA A 38 10.67 -2.61 -4.88
N VAL A 39 11.38 -3.58 -4.31
CA VAL A 39 11.98 -3.51 -2.96
C VAL A 39 13.46 -3.90 -3.03
N HIS A 40 14.33 -3.13 -2.37
CA HIS A 40 15.78 -3.41 -2.34
C HIS A 40 16.18 -4.63 -1.53
N THR A 41 15.42 -4.95 -0.49
CA THR A 41 15.70 -6.10 0.38
C THR A 41 14.69 -7.21 0.11
N ASN A 42 15.10 -8.44 0.30
CA ASN A 42 14.19 -9.58 0.15
C ASN A 42 13.28 -9.80 1.37
N GLY A 43 13.47 -9.02 2.44
CA GLY A 43 12.80 -9.26 3.71
C GLY A 43 13.14 -10.62 4.31
N SER A 44 12.30 -11.10 5.20
CA SER A 44 12.35 -12.45 5.77
C SER A 44 10.98 -12.84 6.34
N GLU A 45 10.75 -14.13 6.55
CA GLU A 45 9.53 -14.60 7.19
C GLU A 45 9.33 -13.99 8.59
N GLU A 46 10.41 -13.79 9.33
CA GLU A 46 10.38 -13.16 10.65
C GLU A 46 9.93 -11.70 10.55
N ILE A 47 10.45 -10.94 9.60
CA ILE A 47 10.06 -9.55 9.35
C ILE A 47 8.58 -9.49 8.95
N PHE A 48 8.14 -10.30 8.00
CA PHE A 48 6.75 -10.30 7.53
C PHE A 48 5.76 -10.61 8.64
N LEU A 49 6.07 -11.63 9.45
CA LEU A 49 5.23 -11.99 10.59
C LEU A 49 5.18 -10.85 11.62
N ASN A 50 6.32 -10.26 11.94
CA ASN A 50 6.42 -9.14 12.88
C ASN A 50 5.62 -7.93 12.39
N ASP A 51 5.72 -7.58 11.11
CA ASP A 51 5.01 -6.44 10.53
C ASP A 51 3.49 -6.64 10.59
N VAL A 52 3.02 -7.84 10.20
CA VAL A 52 1.59 -8.19 10.27
C VAL A 52 1.10 -8.17 11.71
N GLU A 53 1.83 -8.74 12.66
CA GLU A 53 1.47 -8.72 14.09
C GLU A 53 1.40 -7.29 14.63
N ASN A 54 2.32 -6.42 14.27
CA ASN A 54 2.28 -5.01 14.67
C ASN A 54 1.11 -4.25 14.05
N CYS A 55 0.71 -4.56 12.82
CA CYS A 55 -0.48 -3.98 12.20
C CYS A 55 -1.79 -4.43 12.87
N ILE A 56 -1.84 -5.67 13.38
CA ILE A 56 -3.03 -6.26 14.00
C ILE A 56 -3.20 -5.83 15.47
N ASN A 57 -2.11 -5.67 16.21
CA ASN A 57 -2.10 -5.53 17.67
C ASN A 57 -2.01 -4.08 18.17
N ASP A 58 -2.73 -3.14 17.56
CA ASP A 58 -2.86 -1.75 18.00
C ASP A 58 -1.52 -1.02 18.23
N ASN A 59 -0.53 -1.28 17.39
CA ASN A 59 0.70 -0.50 17.41
C ASN A 59 0.38 0.95 16.99
N PRO A 60 0.68 1.97 17.84
CA PRO A 60 0.31 3.35 17.53
C PRO A 60 1.05 3.93 16.31
N TYR A 61 2.10 3.28 15.84
CA TYR A 61 2.91 3.73 14.70
C TYR A 61 2.55 3.05 13.38
N LEU A 62 1.75 1.96 13.41
CA LEU A 62 1.42 1.19 12.22
C LEU A 62 -0.08 1.03 12.04
N GLU A 63 -0.50 1.01 10.79
CA GLU A 63 -1.82 0.57 10.35
C GLU A 63 -1.69 -0.37 9.16
N GLY A 64 -2.49 -1.41 9.14
CA GLY A 64 -2.59 -2.34 8.01
C GLY A 64 -3.99 -2.37 7.43
N TYR A 65 -4.07 -2.48 6.11
CA TYR A 65 -5.30 -2.60 5.34
C TYR A 65 -5.22 -3.75 4.35
N VAL A 66 -6.36 -4.32 4.03
CA VAL A 66 -6.53 -5.28 2.94
C VAL A 66 -7.62 -4.81 1.99
N PHE A 67 -7.44 -5.12 0.72
CA PHE A 67 -8.41 -4.84 -0.33
C PHE A 67 -9.14 -6.14 -0.65
N VAL A 68 -10.44 -6.16 -0.49
CA VAL A 68 -11.25 -7.37 -0.55
C VAL A 68 -12.40 -7.20 -1.53
N GLU A 69 -12.62 -8.18 -2.38
CA GLU A 69 -13.78 -8.31 -3.25
C GLU A 69 -14.32 -9.74 -3.14
N ASN A 70 -15.60 -9.88 -2.79
CA ASN A 70 -16.26 -11.18 -2.67
C ASN A 70 -15.41 -12.20 -1.84
N ASP A 71 -14.95 -11.78 -0.67
CA ASP A 71 -14.09 -12.55 0.24
C ASP A 71 -12.70 -12.92 -0.30
N VAL A 72 -12.32 -12.41 -1.48
CA VAL A 72 -10.98 -12.58 -2.06
C VAL A 72 -10.11 -11.38 -1.71
N VAL A 73 -8.92 -11.63 -1.16
CA VAL A 73 -7.93 -10.58 -0.87
C VAL A 73 -7.13 -10.25 -2.13
N LEU A 74 -7.31 -9.03 -2.63
CA LEU A 74 -6.72 -8.54 -3.88
C LEU A 74 -5.35 -7.90 -3.68
N GLY A 75 -5.09 -7.40 -2.48
CA GLY A 75 -3.89 -6.67 -2.13
C GLY A 75 -3.89 -6.22 -0.67
N TYR A 76 -2.85 -5.52 -0.27
CA TYR A 76 -2.71 -4.97 1.07
C TYR A 76 -1.95 -3.64 1.05
N ALA A 77 -2.05 -2.90 2.14
CA ALA A 77 -1.23 -1.74 2.43
C ALA A 77 -0.82 -1.71 3.90
N MET A 78 0.38 -1.17 4.15
CA MET A 78 0.87 -0.86 5.49
C MET A 78 1.27 0.60 5.55
N LEU A 79 0.88 1.28 6.62
CA LEU A 79 1.15 2.70 6.85
C LEU A 79 1.98 2.87 8.11
N ALA A 80 2.97 3.76 8.07
CA ALA A 80 3.68 4.21 9.27
C ALA A 80 3.32 5.66 9.59
N LYS A 81 3.17 5.96 10.87
CA LYS A 81 2.78 7.28 11.37
C LYS A 81 3.96 7.98 12.00
N SER A 82 4.17 9.23 11.63
CA SER A 82 5.21 10.08 12.17
C SER A 82 4.77 11.55 12.19
N PHE A 83 5.69 12.45 12.50
CA PHE A 83 5.48 13.89 12.38
C PHE A 83 6.60 14.48 11.52
N SER A 84 6.23 15.29 10.53
CA SER A 84 7.20 16.02 9.71
C SER A 84 7.40 17.42 10.26
N THR A 85 8.60 17.69 10.77
CA THR A 85 8.96 19.03 11.25
C THR A 85 9.14 20.02 10.11
N GLU A 86 9.55 19.56 8.93
CA GLU A 86 9.68 20.40 7.73
C GLU A 86 8.32 20.94 7.27
N PHE A 87 7.30 20.10 7.27
CA PHE A 87 5.95 20.47 6.85
C PHE A 87 5.06 20.90 8.04
N GLY A 88 5.53 20.73 9.29
CA GLY A 88 4.82 21.13 10.49
C GLY A 88 3.52 20.41 10.74
N LYS A 89 3.43 19.14 10.35
CA LYS A 89 2.20 18.35 10.47
C LYS A 89 2.45 16.85 10.58
N PRO A 90 1.44 16.07 11.03
CA PRO A 90 1.53 14.61 10.99
C PRO A 90 1.86 14.11 9.59
N CYS A 91 2.67 13.07 9.53
CA CYS A 91 3.11 12.42 8.30
C CYS A 91 2.67 10.95 8.30
N ILE A 92 1.99 10.56 7.24
CA ILE A 92 1.62 9.16 7.00
C ILE A 92 2.48 8.65 5.86
N TRP A 93 3.32 7.66 6.16
CA TRP A 93 4.11 6.95 5.17
C TRP A 93 3.34 5.75 4.65
N VAL A 94 3.21 5.65 3.36
CA VAL A 94 2.75 4.42 2.71
C VAL A 94 3.97 3.52 2.54
N GLU A 95 4.18 2.64 3.52
CA GLU A 95 5.33 1.74 3.56
C GLU A 95 5.21 0.62 2.53
N ASP A 96 4.06 -0.06 2.53
CA ASP A 96 3.72 -1.09 1.56
C ASP A 96 2.40 -0.75 0.87
N LEU A 97 2.37 -0.89 -0.44
CA LEU A 97 1.15 -0.89 -1.25
C LEU A 97 1.31 -1.93 -2.35
N TYR A 98 0.63 -3.03 -2.21
CA TYR A 98 0.72 -4.15 -3.13
C TYR A 98 -0.65 -4.60 -3.61
N LEU A 99 -0.75 -4.81 -4.91
CA LEU A 99 -1.90 -5.46 -5.56
C LEU A 99 -1.40 -6.70 -6.30
N ARG A 100 -2.16 -7.78 -6.20
CA ARG A 100 -1.91 -8.94 -7.05
C ARG A 100 -1.96 -8.52 -8.52
N PRO A 101 -1.09 -9.06 -9.38
CA PRO A 101 -0.94 -8.58 -10.76
C PRO A 101 -2.24 -8.50 -11.56
N GLU A 102 -3.14 -9.46 -11.39
CA GLU A 102 -4.43 -9.55 -12.08
C GLU A 102 -5.43 -8.43 -11.72
N TYR A 103 -5.20 -7.74 -10.58
CA TYR A 103 -6.06 -6.65 -10.11
C TYR A 103 -5.45 -5.25 -10.31
N ARG A 104 -4.29 -5.18 -10.94
CA ARG A 104 -3.64 -3.90 -11.26
C ARG A 104 -4.33 -3.21 -12.42
N GLY A 105 -4.30 -1.86 -12.43
CA GLY A 105 -4.92 -1.06 -13.49
C GLY A 105 -6.44 -0.92 -13.36
N LYS A 106 -7.01 -1.26 -12.21
CA LYS A 106 -8.46 -1.19 -11.91
C LYS A 106 -8.79 -0.10 -10.88
N ASN A 107 -7.94 0.92 -10.75
CA ASN A 107 -8.09 2.07 -9.86
C ASN A 107 -8.12 1.76 -8.35
N ILE A 108 -7.77 0.56 -7.91
CA ILE A 108 -7.79 0.19 -6.48
C ILE A 108 -6.85 1.07 -5.65
N ALA A 109 -5.65 1.36 -6.14
CA ALA A 109 -4.73 2.26 -5.46
C ALA A 109 -5.31 3.69 -5.34
N THR A 110 -5.98 4.17 -6.37
CA THR A 110 -6.65 5.48 -6.36
C THR A 110 -7.77 5.53 -5.32
N GLU A 111 -8.61 4.50 -5.25
CA GLU A 111 -9.66 4.36 -4.22
C GLU A 111 -9.05 4.35 -2.81
N PHE A 112 -7.91 3.69 -2.64
CA PHE A 112 -7.20 3.69 -1.36
C PHE A 112 -6.67 5.07 -0.98
N PHE A 113 -6.10 5.83 -1.90
CA PHE A 113 -5.66 7.20 -1.61
C PHE A 113 -6.83 8.13 -1.28
N ILE A 114 -7.96 8.02 -1.96
CA ILE A 114 -9.19 8.74 -1.61
C ILE A 114 -9.63 8.40 -0.20
N PHE A 115 -9.67 7.12 0.15
CA PHE A 115 -9.97 6.65 1.51
C PHE A 115 -9.03 7.27 2.56
N LEU A 116 -7.73 7.34 2.29
CA LEU A 116 -6.76 7.93 3.20
C LEU A 116 -6.95 9.44 3.37
N GLU A 117 -7.25 10.16 2.28
CA GLU A 117 -7.53 11.61 2.31
C GLU A 117 -8.80 11.93 3.09
N GLU A 118 -9.81 11.08 3.02
CA GLU A 118 -11.03 11.22 3.83
C GLU A 118 -10.78 10.90 5.31
N LYS A 119 -9.95 9.90 5.59
CA LYS A 119 -9.62 9.49 6.95
C LYS A 119 -8.71 10.47 7.67
N TYR A 120 -7.71 11.01 6.98
CA TYR A 120 -6.67 11.86 7.53
C TYR A 120 -6.74 13.26 6.96
N THR A 121 -7.09 14.21 7.79
CA THR A 121 -7.10 15.65 7.44
C THR A 121 -5.85 16.34 7.96
N ASN A 122 -5.35 17.35 7.25
CA ASN A 122 -4.19 18.15 7.62
C ASN A 122 -2.92 17.31 7.90
N VAL A 123 -2.67 16.33 7.06
CA VAL A 123 -1.47 15.47 7.07
C VAL A 123 -0.67 15.64 5.80
N ILE A 124 0.57 15.19 5.80
CA ILE A 124 1.33 14.92 4.58
C ILE A 124 1.43 13.41 4.39
N PHE A 125 1.20 12.95 3.17
CA PHE A 125 1.47 11.57 2.77
C PHE A 125 2.83 11.49 2.11
N ARG A 126 3.62 10.48 2.47
CA ARG A 126 4.92 10.19 1.86
C ARG A 126 4.99 8.72 1.48
N LEU A 127 5.77 8.43 0.48
CA LEU A 127 6.11 7.06 0.07
C LEU A 127 7.47 7.04 -0.62
N GLU A 128 8.03 5.87 -0.73
CA GLU A 128 9.23 5.59 -1.50
C GLU A 128 8.88 4.74 -2.70
N VAL A 129 9.52 5.00 -3.82
CA VAL A 129 9.32 4.25 -5.05
C VAL A 129 10.60 4.20 -5.85
N GLU A 130 10.94 3.03 -6.37
CA GLU A 130 12.02 2.87 -7.32
C GLU A 130 11.73 3.64 -8.61
N GLU A 131 12.68 4.45 -9.06
CA GLU A 131 12.53 5.25 -10.28
C GLU A 131 12.24 4.38 -11.51
N GLU A 132 12.76 3.16 -11.54
CA GLU A 132 12.54 2.18 -12.61
C GLU A 132 11.13 1.57 -12.58
N ASN A 133 10.41 1.65 -11.46
CA ASN A 133 9.03 1.22 -11.36
C ASN A 133 8.08 2.25 -11.99
N LYS A 134 8.15 2.39 -13.30
CA LYS A 134 7.42 3.43 -14.05
C LYS A 134 5.91 3.37 -13.86
N ARG A 135 5.36 2.17 -13.66
CA ARG A 135 3.93 2.01 -13.40
C ARG A 135 3.53 2.60 -12.05
N ALA A 136 4.25 2.28 -10.99
CA ALA A 136 3.97 2.83 -9.67
C ALA A 136 4.17 4.35 -9.65
N VAL A 137 5.24 4.86 -10.23
CA VAL A 137 5.50 6.30 -10.37
C VAL A 137 4.33 7.01 -11.08
N TYR A 138 3.82 6.42 -12.16
CA TYR A 138 2.66 6.96 -12.88
C TYR A 138 1.41 7.02 -11.99
N VAL A 139 1.11 5.93 -11.27
CA VAL A 139 -0.06 5.86 -10.35
C VAL A 139 0.07 6.90 -9.25
N TYR A 140 1.24 7.04 -8.63
CA TYR A 140 1.45 8.01 -7.56
C TYR A 140 1.33 9.45 -8.04
N ARG A 141 1.94 9.79 -9.18
CA ARG A 141 1.79 11.12 -9.78
C ARG A 141 0.34 11.45 -10.15
N LYS A 142 -0.40 10.49 -10.67
CA LYS A 142 -1.83 10.62 -10.97
C LYS A 142 -2.64 10.95 -9.71
N ASN A 143 -2.19 10.46 -8.55
CA ASN A 143 -2.83 10.69 -7.25
C ASN A 143 -2.21 11.87 -6.47
N GLY A 144 -1.48 12.76 -7.15
CA GLY A 144 -1.01 14.02 -6.57
C GLY A 144 0.33 13.95 -5.85
N PHE A 145 1.04 12.83 -5.89
CA PHE A 145 2.39 12.73 -5.33
C PHE A 145 3.42 13.42 -6.22
N GLU A 146 4.31 14.14 -5.59
CA GLU A 146 5.42 14.85 -6.23
C GLU A 146 6.76 14.32 -5.71
N VAL A 147 7.79 14.35 -6.55
CA VAL A 147 9.13 13.93 -6.14
C VAL A 147 9.74 14.95 -5.20
N LEU A 148 10.22 14.50 -4.04
CA LEU A 148 11.07 15.31 -3.15
C LEU A 148 12.54 15.17 -3.55
N PRO A 149 13.33 16.26 -3.50
CA PRO A 149 14.72 16.25 -3.98
C PRO A 149 15.71 15.77 -2.89
N TYR A 150 15.34 14.77 -2.11
CA TYR A 150 16.18 14.24 -1.04
C TYR A 150 16.69 12.85 -1.37
N MET A 151 17.95 12.61 -0.99
CA MET A 151 18.53 11.28 -0.99
C MET A 151 18.20 10.63 0.35
N GLU A 152 17.64 9.44 0.31
CA GLU A 152 17.38 8.66 1.51
C GLU A 152 18.63 7.90 1.96
N MET A 153 18.86 7.88 3.26
CA MET A 153 19.99 7.19 3.88
C MET A 153 19.50 6.41 5.10
N LYS A 154 20.02 5.19 5.28
CA LYS A 154 19.76 4.38 6.48
C LYS A 154 21.05 4.04 7.21
N LYS A 155 20.92 3.77 8.50
CA LYS A 155 21.95 3.16 9.35
C LYS A 155 21.30 2.12 10.26
N GLU A 156 21.73 0.90 10.15
CA GLU A 156 21.39 -0.17 11.10
C GLU A 156 22.45 -0.24 12.20
N LYS A 157 22.03 -0.70 13.40
CA LYS A 157 22.88 -0.74 14.57
C LYS A 157 22.98 -2.16 15.14
#